data_bfb50a316b2cda3f0235df1520951068
#
_entry.id   bfb50a316b2cda3f0235df1520951068
#
_cell.length_a   1.000
_cell.length_b   1.000
_cell.length_c   1.000
_cell.angle_alpha   90.00
_cell.angle_beta   90.00
_cell.angle_gamma   90.00
#
_symmetry.space_group_name_H-M   'P 1'
#
loop_
_entity.id
_entity.type
_entity.pdbx_description
1 polymer ?
#
loop_
_entity_poly.entity_id
_entity_poly.type
_entity_poly.pdbx_seq_one_letter_code
_entity_poly.pdbx_strand_id
1 'polypeptide(L)'
;MSVADTLRFAKTIISDPDKWVKGAFEREGKYCALGALSVAAIGKPIYDGKGDTNYIRAYMCLLRSVSRAHAFTAKTGGVVGVNDASTHKSVMRWFDRASKLAEADAKAE
;
A
#
# COMPACT_ATOMS: atom_id res chain seq x y z
N MET A 1 12.71 -8.87 -5.75
CA MET A 1 12.40 -7.71 -4.90
C MET A 1 11.79 -8.21 -3.59
N SER A 2 12.26 -7.75 -2.43
CA SER A 2 11.69 -8.13 -1.15
C SER A 2 10.32 -7.46 -0.93
N VAL A 3 9.56 -7.94 0.06
CA VAL A 3 8.29 -7.31 0.43
C VAL A 3 8.51 -5.85 0.82
N ALA A 4 9.55 -5.57 1.63
CA ALA A 4 9.89 -4.21 2.01
C ALA A 4 10.24 -3.33 0.81
N ASP A 5 11.00 -3.86 -0.16
CA ASP A 5 11.34 -3.13 -1.38
C ASP A 5 10.09 -2.83 -2.21
N THR A 6 9.16 -3.76 -2.31
CA THR A 6 7.89 -3.55 -3.01
C THR A 6 7.10 -2.42 -2.37
N LEU A 7 7.03 -2.39 -1.04
CA LEU A 7 6.35 -1.31 -0.31
C LEU A 7 7.02 0.04 -0.51
N ARG A 8 8.35 0.08 -0.48
CA ARG A 8 9.10 1.32 -0.72
C ARG A 8 8.91 1.81 -2.14
N PHE A 9 8.92 0.91 -3.11
CA PHE A 9 8.67 1.29 -4.51
C PHE A 9 7.27 1.85 -4.68
N ALA A 10 6.26 1.20 -4.08
CA ALA A 10 4.90 1.69 -4.10
C ALA A 10 4.80 3.10 -3.50
N LYS A 11 5.46 3.33 -2.36
CA LYS A 11 5.52 4.66 -1.74
C LYS A 11 6.14 5.68 -2.71
N THR A 12 7.22 5.32 -3.38
CA THR A 12 7.89 6.21 -4.34
C THR A 12 6.95 6.62 -5.47
N ILE A 13 6.12 5.70 -5.96
CA ILE A 13 5.17 5.97 -7.05
C ILE A 13 4.19 7.10 -6.66
N ILE A 14 3.77 7.16 -5.39
CA ILE A 14 2.80 8.14 -4.91
C ILE A 14 3.39 9.15 -3.93
N SER A 15 4.71 9.29 -3.88
CA SER A 15 5.36 10.23 -2.95
C SER A 15 5.05 11.69 -3.28
N ASP A 16 4.85 12.03 -4.55
CA ASP A 16 4.36 13.33 -4.96
C ASP A 16 2.83 13.35 -4.74
N PRO A 17 2.29 14.30 -3.95
CA PRO A 17 0.83 14.38 -3.74
C PRO A 17 0.02 14.45 -5.03
N ASP A 18 0.60 15.01 -6.11
CA ASP A 18 -0.07 15.09 -7.40
C ASP A 18 -0.16 13.74 -8.12
N LYS A 19 0.54 12.71 -7.63
CA LYS A 19 0.49 11.34 -8.15
C LYS A 19 -0.38 10.41 -7.32
N TRP A 20 -0.99 10.92 -6.25
CA TRP A 20 -1.86 10.16 -5.36
C TRP A 20 -3.31 10.56 -5.56
N VAL A 21 -4.23 9.60 -5.45
CA VAL A 21 -5.65 9.83 -5.69
C VAL A 21 -6.49 9.02 -4.71
N LYS A 22 -7.69 9.50 -4.42
CA LYS A 22 -8.74 8.79 -3.70
C LYS A 22 -9.82 8.36 -4.68
N GLY A 23 -10.53 7.28 -4.37
CA GLY A 23 -11.71 6.87 -5.10
C GLY A 23 -11.44 6.11 -6.39
N ALA A 24 -10.18 5.80 -6.70
CA ALA A 24 -9.82 5.02 -7.88
C ALA A 24 -8.48 4.32 -7.65
N PHE A 25 -8.28 3.16 -8.26
CA PHE A 25 -6.96 2.50 -8.25
C PHE A 25 -5.96 3.31 -9.07
N GLU A 26 -6.41 3.82 -10.20
CA GLU A 26 -5.63 4.70 -11.06
C GLU A 26 -6.58 5.69 -11.76
N ARG A 27 -6.15 6.94 -11.88
CA ARG A 27 -6.88 7.97 -12.60
C ARG A 27 -5.87 8.97 -13.15
N GLU A 28 -5.77 9.05 -14.48
CA GLU A 28 -4.89 10.01 -15.17
C GLU A 28 -3.44 9.97 -14.67
N GLY A 29 -2.90 8.76 -14.47
CA GLY A 29 -1.54 8.56 -14.01
C GLY A 29 -1.33 8.76 -12.52
N LYS A 30 -2.40 8.91 -11.75
CA LYS A 30 -2.38 8.98 -10.28
C LYS A 30 -2.87 7.66 -9.71
N TYR A 31 -2.35 7.26 -8.55
CA TYR A 31 -2.66 5.96 -7.95
C TYR A 31 -3.10 6.13 -6.50
N CYS A 32 -4.01 5.29 -6.03
CA CYS A 32 -4.24 5.11 -4.60
C CYS A 32 -3.17 4.18 -4.03
N ALA A 33 -3.18 3.98 -2.71
CA ALA A 33 -2.21 3.08 -2.05
C ALA A 33 -2.22 1.68 -2.67
N LEU A 34 -3.39 1.12 -2.92
CA LEU A 34 -3.52 -0.23 -3.48
C LEU A 34 -3.09 -0.28 -4.95
N GLY A 35 -3.44 0.74 -5.74
CA GLY A 35 -3.00 0.83 -7.14
C GLY A 35 -1.49 0.94 -7.24
N ALA A 36 -0.86 1.77 -6.39
CA ALA A 36 0.59 1.89 -6.33
C ALA A 36 1.25 0.56 -5.95
N LEU A 37 0.69 -0.14 -4.97
CA LEU A 37 1.20 -1.45 -4.56
C LEU A 37 1.13 -2.46 -5.70
N SER A 38 0.01 -2.48 -6.41
CA SER A 38 -0.17 -3.39 -7.55
C SER A 38 0.84 -3.08 -8.66
N VAL A 39 1.03 -1.81 -9.01
CA VAL A 39 2.04 -1.40 -10.01
C VAL A 39 3.42 -1.84 -9.57
N ALA A 40 3.78 -1.63 -8.31
CA ALA A 40 5.10 -2.01 -7.79
C ALA A 40 5.32 -3.53 -7.84
N ALA A 41 4.29 -4.33 -7.57
CA ALA A 41 4.41 -5.78 -7.48
C ALA A 41 4.26 -6.47 -8.84
N ILE A 42 3.31 -6.05 -9.66
CA ILE A 42 2.95 -6.76 -10.91
C ILE A 42 2.90 -5.87 -12.16
N GLY A 43 3.22 -4.59 -12.04
CA GLY A 43 3.25 -3.66 -13.17
C GLY A 43 1.90 -3.18 -13.68
N LYS A 44 0.81 -3.47 -12.96
CA LYS A 44 -0.56 -3.09 -13.34
C LYS A 44 -1.26 -2.45 -12.15
N PRO A 45 -2.15 -1.45 -12.36
CA PRO A 45 -2.83 -0.77 -11.25
C PRO A 45 -3.88 -1.62 -10.55
N ILE A 46 -4.30 -2.73 -11.12
CA ILE A 46 -5.28 -3.64 -10.52
C ILE A 46 -4.68 -5.05 -10.46
N TYR A 47 -4.69 -5.65 -9.26
CA TYR A 47 -4.20 -7.01 -9.07
C TYR A 47 -5.10 -8.00 -9.80
N ASP A 48 -4.48 -8.90 -10.59
CA ASP A 48 -5.21 -9.84 -11.45
C ASP A 48 -5.57 -11.16 -10.76
N GLY A 49 -5.22 -11.31 -9.48
CA GLY A 49 -5.55 -12.51 -8.71
C GLY A 49 -4.68 -13.73 -9.01
N LYS A 50 -3.58 -13.55 -9.71
CA LYS A 50 -2.72 -14.68 -10.13
C LYS A 50 -1.67 -15.10 -9.10
N GLY A 51 -1.89 -14.80 -7.83
CA GLY A 51 -1.10 -15.37 -6.76
C GLY A 51 0.28 -14.79 -6.55
N ASP A 52 0.49 -13.52 -6.85
CA ASP A 52 1.78 -12.89 -6.57
C ASP A 52 2.02 -12.80 -5.06
N THR A 53 3.00 -13.55 -4.57
CA THR A 53 3.29 -13.67 -3.14
C THR A 53 3.74 -12.31 -2.56
N ASN A 54 4.55 -11.55 -3.28
CA ASN A 54 5.00 -10.23 -2.83
C ASN A 54 3.82 -9.27 -2.66
N TYR A 55 2.90 -9.24 -3.63
CA TYR A 55 1.71 -8.41 -3.53
C TYR A 55 0.89 -8.77 -2.28
N ILE A 56 0.62 -10.06 -2.09
CA ILE A 56 -0.20 -10.54 -0.98
C ILE A 56 0.46 -10.21 0.36
N ARG A 57 1.76 -10.47 0.52
CA ARG A 57 2.49 -10.18 1.75
C ARG A 57 2.56 -8.66 2.02
N ALA A 58 2.80 -7.85 1.00
CA ALA A 58 2.83 -6.40 1.14
C ALA A 58 1.46 -5.86 1.52
N TYR A 59 0.39 -6.38 0.91
CA TYR A 59 -0.98 -6.05 1.27
C TYR A 59 -1.25 -6.34 2.76
N MET A 60 -0.84 -7.51 3.23
CA MET A 60 -1.01 -7.88 4.65
C MET A 60 -0.21 -6.97 5.57
N CYS A 61 1.00 -6.58 5.17
CA CYS A 61 1.79 -5.61 5.95
C CYS A 61 1.08 -4.27 6.06
N LEU A 62 0.46 -3.79 4.98
CA LEU A 62 -0.32 -2.56 5.02
C LEU A 62 -1.50 -2.69 5.99
N LEU A 63 -2.27 -3.77 5.91
CA LEU A 63 -3.39 -3.99 6.82
C LEU A 63 -2.95 -4.02 8.29
N ARG A 64 -1.83 -4.66 8.59
CA ARG A 64 -1.29 -4.80 9.96
C ARG A 64 -0.66 -3.51 10.47
N SER A 65 -0.38 -2.55 9.60
CA SER A 65 0.32 -1.30 9.92
C SER A 65 -0.59 -0.08 9.99
N VAL A 66 -1.89 -0.29 9.89
CA VAL A 66 -2.88 0.79 9.96
C VAL A 66 -2.83 1.45 11.34
N SER A 67 -2.91 2.78 11.37
CA SER A 67 -2.95 3.52 12.62
C SER A 67 -4.24 3.20 13.39
N ARG A 68 -4.20 3.44 14.71
CA ARG A 68 -5.38 3.24 15.56
C ARG A 68 -6.59 4.03 15.05
N ALA A 69 -6.37 5.24 14.55
CA ALA A 69 -7.45 6.09 14.01
C ALA A 69 -8.16 5.48 12.81
N HIS A 70 -7.50 4.61 12.05
CA HIS A 70 -8.06 3.99 10.85
C HIS A 70 -8.35 2.49 11.00
N ALA A 71 -8.25 1.95 12.22
CA ALA A 71 -8.41 0.50 12.43
C ALA A 71 -9.79 0.00 12.02
N PHE A 72 -10.85 0.73 12.35
CA PHE A 72 -12.20 0.36 11.95
C PHE A 72 -12.40 0.47 10.44
N THR A 73 -11.86 1.52 9.83
CA THR A 73 -11.93 1.72 8.38
C THR A 73 -11.23 0.57 7.63
N ALA A 74 -10.08 0.12 8.13
CA ALA A 74 -9.36 -1.01 7.56
C ALA A 74 -10.17 -2.31 7.64
N LYS A 75 -10.85 -2.52 8.76
CA LYS A 75 -11.66 -3.71 8.99
C LYS A 75 -12.87 -3.79 8.05
N THR A 76 -13.46 -2.65 7.72
CA THR A 76 -14.68 -2.60 6.90
C THR A 76 -14.40 -2.28 5.43
N GLY A 77 -13.37 -1.51 5.11
CA GLY A 77 -13.06 -1.05 3.76
C GLY A 77 -11.70 -1.46 3.21
N GLY A 78 -10.87 -2.16 4.01
CA GLY A 78 -9.56 -2.61 3.59
C GLY A 78 -8.59 -1.47 3.27
N VAL A 79 -7.56 -1.77 2.50
CA VAL A 79 -6.53 -0.79 2.11
C VAL A 79 -7.14 0.39 1.35
N VAL A 80 -8.09 0.13 0.45
CA VAL A 80 -8.77 1.19 -0.32
C VAL A 80 -9.51 2.14 0.62
N GLY A 81 -10.25 1.59 1.59
CA GLY A 81 -10.98 2.40 2.57
C GLY A 81 -10.06 3.29 3.38
N VAL A 82 -8.93 2.76 3.85
CA VAL A 82 -7.94 3.54 4.61
C VAL A 82 -7.34 4.64 3.73
N ASN A 83 -7.00 4.33 2.47
CA ASN A 83 -6.48 5.33 1.54
C ASN A 83 -7.46 6.50 1.39
N ASP A 84 -8.74 6.17 1.19
CA ASP A 84 -9.76 7.19 0.92
C ASP A 84 -10.10 8.03 2.16
N ALA A 85 -9.87 7.49 3.35
CA ALA A 85 -10.08 8.19 4.62
C ALA A 85 -8.84 8.96 5.11
N SER A 86 -7.71 8.85 4.41
CA SER A 86 -6.41 9.38 4.86
C SER A 86 -6.03 10.66 4.13
N THR A 87 -5.06 11.38 4.69
CA THR A 87 -4.32 12.42 3.97
C THR A 87 -3.13 11.77 3.27
N HIS A 88 -2.57 12.45 2.28
CA HIS A 88 -1.34 11.99 1.61
C HIS A 88 -0.21 11.75 2.63
N LYS A 89 -0.04 12.66 3.57
CA LYS A 89 0.99 12.54 4.61
C LYS A 89 0.79 11.28 5.46
N SER A 90 -0.46 11.00 5.83
CA SER A 90 -0.80 9.78 6.58
C SER A 90 -0.51 8.52 5.78
N VAL A 91 -0.77 8.53 4.47
CA VAL A 91 -0.47 7.40 3.58
C VAL A 91 1.04 7.16 3.53
N MET A 92 1.85 8.23 3.43
CA MET A 92 3.30 8.10 3.42
C MET A 92 3.83 7.46 4.71
N ARG A 93 3.32 7.90 5.86
CA ARG A 93 3.68 7.31 7.16
C ARG A 93 3.24 5.86 7.27
N TRP A 94 2.10 5.54 6.70
CA TRP A 94 1.56 4.18 6.68
C TRP A 94 2.49 3.23 5.91
N PHE A 95 2.95 3.64 4.72
CA PHE A 95 3.91 2.85 3.94
C PHE A 95 5.24 2.68 4.69
N ASP A 96 5.69 3.70 5.43
CA ASP A 96 6.91 3.59 6.23
C ASP A 96 6.76 2.53 7.33
N ARG A 97 5.63 2.53 8.05
CA ARG A 97 5.36 1.52 9.06
C ARG A 97 5.29 0.12 8.47
N ALA A 98 4.60 -0.01 7.32
CA ALA A 98 4.47 -1.30 6.64
C ALA A 98 5.83 -1.83 6.18
N SER A 99 6.69 -0.96 5.66
CA SER A 99 8.03 -1.34 5.22
C SER A 99 8.89 -1.84 6.38
N LYS A 100 8.81 -1.17 7.52
CA LYS A 100 9.53 -1.59 8.73
C LYS A 100 9.02 -2.93 9.25
N LEU A 101 7.71 -3.15 9.22
CA LEU A 101 7.12 -4.43 9.61
C LEU A 101 7.60 -5.54 8.68
N ALA A 102 7.63 -5.29 7.37
CA ALA A 102 8.12 -6.27 6.40
C ALA A 102 9.59 -6.63 6.64
N GLU A 103 10.43 -5.65 7.00
CA GLU A 103 11.83 -5.90 7.35
C GLU A 103 11.94 -6.77 8.60
N ALA A 104 11.14 -6.47 9.63
CA ALA A 104 11.13 -7.24 10.87
C ALA A 104 10.66 -8.69 10.63
N ASP A 105 9.63 -8.88 9.81
CA ASP A 105 9.13 -10.21 9.45
C ASP A 105 10.21 -11.02 8.70
N ALA A 106 10.95 -10.38 7.80
CA ALA A 106 12.02 -11.04 7.04
C ALA A 106 13.16 -11.50 7.96
N LYS A 107 13.49 -10.70 8.98
CA LYS A 107 14.53 -11.06 9.96
C LYS A 107 14.09 -12.18 10.90
N ALA A 108 12.81 -12.35 11.12
CA ALA A 108 12.26 -13.40 11.99
C ALA A 108 12.23 -14.76 11.30
N GLU A 109 12.33 -14.79 9.98
CA GLU A 109 12.42 -16.02 9.21
C GLU A 109 13.86 -16.56 9.23
#